data_0a12119a60e63be6f97a8635c69bf28c
#
_entry.id   0a12119a60e63be6f97a8635c69bf28c
#
_cell.length_a   1.000
_cell.length_b   1.000
_cell.length_c   1.000
_cell.angle_alpha   90.00
_cell.angle_beta   90.00
_cell.angle_gamma   90.00
#
_symmetry.space_group_name_H-M   'P 1'
#
loop_
_entity.id
_entity.type
_entity.pdbx_description
1 polymer ?
#
loop_
_entity_poly.entity_id
_entity_poly.type
_entity_poly.pdbx_seq_one_letter_code
_entity_poly.pdbx_strand_id
1 'polypeptide(L)'
;MAKVKHAEATVAKSKAEAAKARIAILSAESRLDVTKAELRKAEALAAYTTIYAPFDGVVTKRSVDPGKLVQDNSSPNTEPLFIISQIDPVRVVVDVPEIENAYVNPGEDALVNFHALPGKEFSCKVSRISWALDSSSRNLRAEIDLPNPEGILRPGMYASIRIKAVLAEAFVLPLGAIVRTPDGAFGFKIVDGKAQKVDLKIGRVEGEWVELLGTREAGSTSDWKPIDTKDEFISANVATLSPGQPVGIAAPASK
;
A
#
# COMPACT_ATOMS: atom_id res chain seq x y z
N MET A 1 -37.57 -39.85 74.96
CA MET A 1 -36.76 -38.61 74.84
C MET A 1 -35.25 -38.88 74.71
N ALA A 2 -34.61 -39.76 75.52
CA ALA A 2 -33.15 -39.98 75.47
C ALA A 2 -32.65 -40.52 74.08
N LYS A 3 -33.39 -41.43 73.44
CA LYS A 3 -33.00 -42.02 72.12
C LYS A 3 -33.06 -40.99 70.99
N VAL A 4 -33.96 -40.04 71.04
CA VAL A 4 -34.07 -38.94 70.00
C VAL A 4 -32.87 -38.02 70.15
N LYS A 5 -32.55 -37.59 71.36
CA LYS A 5 -31.37 -36.74 71.60
C LYS A 5 -30.03 -37.39 71.18
N HIS A 6 -29.93 -38.72 71.38
CA HIS A 6 -28.73 -39.45 70.92
C HIS A 6 -28.66 -39.52 69.41
N ALA A 7 -29.79 -39.73 68.68
CA ALA A 7 -29.84 -39.76 67.25
C ALA A 7 -29.49 -38.38 66.67
N GLU A 8 -30.04 -37.29 67.24
CA GLU A 8 -29.73 -35.90 66.86
C GLU A 8 -28.24 -35.56 67.03
N ALA A 9 -27.63 -35.99 68.15
CA ALA A 9 -26.20 -35.80 68.36
C ALA A 9 -25.35 -36.58 67.34
N THR A 10 -25.76 -37.78 66.94
CA THR A 10 -25.05 -38.59 65.94
C THR A 10 -25.17 -37.91 64.54
N VAL A 11 -26.33 -37.42 64.18
CA VAL A 11 -26.51 -36.67 62.91
C VAL A 11 -25.72 -35.39 62.91
N ALA A 12 -25.67 -34.66 64.03
CA ALA A 12 -24.84 -33.45 64.14
C ALA A 12 -23.34 -33.76 63.98
N LYS A 13 -22.85 -34.84 64.61
CA LYS A 13 -21.47 -35.30 64.43
C LYS A 13 -21.15 -35.67 62.99
N SER A 14 -22.01 -36.46 62.34
CA SER A 14 -21.80 -36.84 60.93
C SER A 14 -21.82 -35.66 59.98
N LYS A 15 -22.69 -34.66 60.24
CA LYS A 15 -22.70 -33.38 59.47
C LYS A 15 -21.37 -32.60 59.65
N ALA A 16 -20.87 -32.53 60.90
CA ALA A 16 -19.59 -31.87 61.17
C ALA A 16 -18.40 -32.60 60.50
N GLU A 17 -18.39 -33.94 60.53
CA GLU A 17 -17.38 -34.72 59.81
C GLU A 17 -17.44 -34.56 58.31
N ALA A 18 -18.64 -34.52 57.71
CA ALA A 18 -18.80 -34.26 56.27
C ALA A 18 -18.36 -32.82 55.90
N ALA A 19 -18.67 -31.81 56.76
CA ALA A 19 -18.18 -30.45 56.53
C ALA A 19 -16.65 -30.35 56.57
N LYS A 20 -16.03 -31.03 57.55
CA LYS A 20 -14.57 -31.12 57.66
C LYS A 20 -13.92 -31.79 56.46
N ALA A 21 -14.52 -32.88 55.96
CA ALA A 21 -14.06 -33.56 54.76
C ALA A 21 -14.17 -32.65 53.49
N ARG A 22 -15.26 -31.87 53.34
CA ARG A 22 -15.42 -30.91 52.26
C ARG A 22 -14.34 -29.83 52.30
N ILE A 23 -14.03 -29.29 53.47
CA ILE A 23 -12.95 -28.29 53.64
C ILE A 23 -11.60 -28.88 53.25
N ALA A 24 -11.34 -30.14 53.65
CA ALA A 24 -10.11 -30.82 53.27
C ALA A 24 -9.98 -31.02 51.75
N ILE A 25 -11.07 -31.39 51.07
CA ILE A 25 -11.10 -31.50 49.60
C ILE A 25 -10.82 -30.12 48.97
N LEU A 26 -11.50 -29.09 49.38
CA LEU A 26 -11.32 -27.73 48.85
C LEU A 26 -9.87 -27.24 49.08
N SER A 27 -9.29 -27.52 50.22
CA SER A 27 -7.88 -27.20 50.51
C SER A 27 -6.92 -27.99 49.59
N ALA A 28 -7.21 -29.27 49.33
CA ALA A 28 -6.40 -30.10 48.43
C ALA A 28 -6.51 -29.62 46.96
N GLU A 29 -7.72 -29.25 46.51
CA GLU A 29 -7.94 -28.69 45.20
C GLU A 29 -7.19 -27.36 45.04
N SER A 30 -7.24 -26.47 46.03
CA SER A 30 -6.51 -25.21 46.00
C SER A 30 -4.98 -25.43 45.91
N ARG A 31 -4.45 -26.42 46.65
CA ARG A 31 -3.03 -26.79 46.56
C ARG A 31 -2.68 -27.32 45.18
N LEU A 32 -3.55 -28.17 44.60
CA LEU A 32 -3.37 -28.71 43.27
C LEU A 32 -3.31 -27.57 42.21
N ASP A 33 -4.16 -26.57 42.34
CA ASP A 33 -4.17 -25.44 41.42
C ASP A 33 -2.90 -24.57 41.53
N VAL A 34 -2.39 -24.37 42.77
CA VAL A 34 -1.09 -23.71 42.98
C VAL A 34 0.03 -24.50 42.31
N THR A 35 0.10 -25.80 42.54
CA THR A 35 1.17 -26.66 41.97
C THR A 35 1.08 -26.70 40.44
N LYS A 36 -0.14 -26.74 39.86
CA LYS A 36 -0.34 -26.62 38.40
C LYS A 36 0.12 -25.28 37.85
N ALA A 37 -0.07 -24.19 38.60
CA ALA A 37 0.42 -22.87 38.20
C ALA A 37 1.96 -22.80 38.22
N GLU A 38 2.58 -23.38 39.23
CA GLU A 38 4.04 -23.50 39.33
C GLU A 38 4.62 -24.34 38.19
N LEU A 39 3.98 -25.49 37.87
CA LEU A 39 4.37 -26.29 36.71
C LEU A 39 4.31 -25.52 35.42
N ARG A 40 3.19 -24.84 35.15
CA ARG A 40 3.05 -23.97 33.94
C ARG A 40 4.12 -22.90 33.87
N LYS A 41 4.47 -22.29 35.01
CA LYS A 41 5.57 -21.30 35.07
C LYS A 41 6.92 -21.96 34.72
N ALA A 42 7.22 -23.15 35.26
CA ALA A 42 8.44 -23.85 34.94
C ALA A 42 8.52 -24.29 33.48
N GLU A 43 7.42 -24.78 32.91
CA GLU A 43 7.30 -25.12 31.48
C GLU A 43 7.50 -23.90 30.58
N ALA A 44 6.92 -22.75 30.94
CA ALA A 44 7.11 -21.51 30.19
C ALA A 44 8.58 -21.04 30.23
N LEU A 45 9.24 -21.15 31.38
CA LEU A 45 10.67 -20.85 31.51
C LEU A 45 11.54 -21.82 30.67
N ALA A 46 11.21 -23.11 30.69
CA ALA A 46 11.88 -24.09 29.84
C ALA A 46 11.67 -23.82 28.33
N ALA A 47 10.51 -23.37 27.95
CA ALA A 47 10.23 -23.02 26.55
C ALA A 47 11.13 -21.89 26.01
N TYR A 48 11.61 -20.99 26.87
CA TYR A 48 12.55 -19.91 26.43
C TYR A 48 13.96 -20.42 26.11
N THR A 49 14.28 -21.68 26.46
CA THR A 49 15.58 -22.26 26.10
C THR A 49 15.72 -22.60 24.62
N THR A 50 14.59 -22.63 23.88
CA THR A 50 14.58 -22.92 22.45
C THR A 50 13.81 -21.81 21.74
N ILE A 51 14.47 -21.16 20.77
CA ILE A 51 13.88 -20.10 19.97
C ILE A 51 13.49 -20.69 18.61
N TYR A 52 12.22 -20.56 18.28
CA TYR A 52 11.66 -21.00 17.00
C TYR A 52 11.43 -19.83 16.07
N ALA A 53 11.59 -20.07 14.75
CA ALA A 53 11.16 -19.12 13.72
C ALA A 53 9.62 -19.00 13.76
N PRO A 54 9.05 -17.78 13.80
CA PRO A 54 7.60 -17.58 13.85
C PRO A 54 6.90 -17.83 12.52
N PHE A 55 7.64 -17.88 11.41
CA PHE A 55 7.17 -18.13 10.05
C PHE A 55 8.30 -18.71 9.19
N ASP A 56 7.93 -19.25 8.03
CA ASP A 56 8.87 -19.75 7.05
C ASP A 56 9.61 -18.60 6.36
N GLY A 57 10.94 -18.66 6.35
CA GLY A 57 11.76 -17.58 5.80
C GLY A 57 13.24 -17.89 5.81
N VAL A 58 14.05 -16.90 5.48
CA VAL A 58 15.52 -17.00 5.45
C VAL A 58 16.10 -16.13 6.55
N VAL A 59 17.10 -16.65 7.26
CA VAL A 59 17.88 -15.87 8.23
C VAL A 59 18.75 -14.87 7.47
N THR A 60 18.41 -13.59 7.55
CA THR A 60 19.15 -12.51 6.87
C THR A 60 20.25 -11.92 7.72
N LYS A 61 20.15 -12.04 9.04
CA LYS A 61 21.20 -11.62 9.97
C LYS A 61 21.23 -12.55 11.18
N ARG A 62 22.44 -12.95 11.60
CA ARG A 62 22.72 -13.69 12.84
C ARG A 62 23.70 -12.86 13.66
N SER A 63 23.30 -12.44 14.86
CA SER A 63 24.10 -11.60 15.77
C SER A 63 24.57 -12.35 17.02
N VAL A 64 24.39 -13.66 17.05
CA VAL A 64 24.76 -14.53 18.20
C VAL A 64 25.67 -15.67 17.75
N ASP A 65 26.71 -15.96 18.56
CA ASP A 65 27.62 -17.09 18.38
C ASP A 65 27.57 -18.02 19.59
N PRO A 66 27.96 -19.29 19.43
CA PRO A 66 28.07 -20.20 20.56
C PRO A 66 28.98 -19.64 21.66
N GLY A 67 28.51 -19.65 22.90
CA GLY A 67 29.20 -19.06 24.04
C GLY A 67 28.92 -17.59 24.31
N LYS A 68 28.18 -16.88 23.45
CA LYS A 68 27.75 -15.51 23.71
C LYS A 68 26.69 -15.47 24.81
N LEU A 69 26.88 -14.62 25.81
CA LEU A 69 25.85 -14.37 26.83
C LEU A 69 24.68 -13.62 26.19
N VAL A 70 23.49 -14.22 26.31
CA VAL A 70 22.23 -13.61 25.87
C VAL A 70 21.54 -13.01 27.09
N GLN A 71 21.16 -11.75 26.99
CA GLN A 71 20.41 -11.02 28.02
C GLN A 71 18.98 -10.79 27.55
N ASP A 72 18.08 -10.56 28.50
CA ASP A 72 16.71 -10.17 28.18
C ASP A 72 16.66 -8.77 27.54
N ASN A 73 15.53 -8.44 26.91
CA ASN A 73 15.34 -7.21 26.15
C ASN A 73 15.05 -5.99 27.05
N SER A 74 15.57 -5.96 28.28
CA SER A 74 15.37 -4.87 29.24
C SER A 74 16.22 -3.62 28.90
N SER A 75 17.15 -3.73 27.95
CA SER A 75 17.98 -2.61 27.49
C SER A 75 17.53 -2.10 26.11
N PRO A 76 17.36 -0.78 25.92
CA PRO A 76 16.91 -0.19 24.65
C PRO A 76 17.83 -0.44 23.45
N ASN A 77 19.04 -0.91 23.68
CA ASN A 77 20.05 -1.20 22.65
C ASN A 77 20.28 -2.72 22.42
N THR A 78 19.34 -3.57 22.78
CA THR A 78 19.50 -5.02 22.56
C THR A 78 19.39 -5.35 21.09
N GLU A 79 20.49 -5.83 20.51
CA GLU A 79 20.51 -6.30 19.11
C GLU A 79 19.76 -7.64 19.01
N PRO A 80 18.87 -7.80 17.98
CA PRO A 80 18.16 -9.06 17.78
C PRO A 80 19.14 -10.20 17.48
N LEU A 81 18.91 -11.37 18.05
CA LEU A 81 19.76 -12.56 17.86
C LEU A 81 19.76 -13.04 16.40
N PHE A 82 18.57 -13.05 15.79
CA PHE A 82 18.35 -13.42 14.40
C PHE A 82 17.35 -12.46 13.78
N ILE A 83 17.56 -12.14 12.51
CA ILE A 83 16.56 -11.47 11.66
C ILE A 83 16.14 -12.47 10.60
N ILE A 84 14.86 -12.77 10.55
CA ILE A 84 14.25 -13.67 9.57
C ILE A 84 13.38 -12.83 8.64
N SER A 85 13.56 -13.02 7.34
CA SER A 85 12.77 -12.33 6.32
C SER A 85 12.06 -13.35 5.45
N GLN A 86 10.78 -13.10 5.18
CA GLN A 86 10.06 -13.79 4.14
C GLN A 86 10.56 -13.26 2.80
N ILE A 87 11.03 -14.13 1.93
CA ILE A 87 11.60 -13.76 0.63
C ILE A 87 10.73 -14.16 -0.56
N ASP A 88 9.63 -14.86 -0.32
CA ASP A 88 8.63 -15.21 -1.33
C ASP A 88 7.22 -15.11 -0.72
N PRO A 89 6.37 -14.21 -1.23
CA PRO A 89 6.70 -13.14 -2.17
C PRO A 89 7.58 -12.03 -1.57
N VAL A 90 8.36 -11.35 -2.44
CA VAL A 90 9.08 -10.12 -2.08
C VAL A 90 8.13 -8.94 -2.25
N ARG A 91 8.13 -8.05 -1.27
CA ARG A 91 7.37 -6.80 -1.34
C ARG A 91 8.25 -5.65 -1.79
N VAL A 92 7.88 -5.08 -2.93
CA VAL A 92 8.48 -3.84 -3.43
C VAL A 92 7.62 -2.68 -2.97
N VAL A 93 8.26 -1.70 -2.34
CA VAL A 93 7.61 -0.49 -1.84
C VAL A 93 8.01 0.68 -2.72
N VAL A 94 7.05 1.47 -3.14
CA VAL A 94 7.26 2.68 -3.92
C VAL A 94 6.51 3.85 -3.30
N ASP A 95 7.20 4.97 -3.20
CA ASP A 95 6.62 6.23 -2.72
C ASP A 95 6.18 7.06 -3.91
N VAL A 96 4.86 7.24 -4.05
CA VAL A 96 4.21 7.97 -5.14
C VAL A 96 3.96 9.40 -4.69
N PRO A 97 4.44 10.43 -5.41
CA PRO A 97 4.20 11.83 -5.06
C PRO A 97 2.70 12.18 -5.03
N GLU A 98 2.29 13.12 -4.18
CA GLU A 98 0.90 13.56 -4.01
C GLU A 98 0.20 13.88 -5.34
N ILE A 99 0.90 14.57 -6.26
CA ILE A 99 0.35 14.96 -7.56
C ILE A 99 0.01 13.78 -8.48
N GLU A 100 0.61 12.61 -8.21
CA GLU A 100 0.45 11.39 -9.00
C GLU A 100 -0.51 10.40 -8.33
N ASN A 101 -0.88 10.61 -7.06
CA ASN A 101 -1.61 9.64 -6.27
C ASN A 101 -3.01 9.34 -6.82
N ALA A 102 -3.66 10.33 -7.44
CA ALA A 102 -5.00 10.18 -8.02
C ALA A 102 -5.05 9.17 -9.18
N TYR A 103 -3.88 8.82 -9.72
CA TYR A 103 -3.74 7.96 -10.88
C TYR A 103 -3.15 6.59 -10.56
N VAL A 104 -2.85 6.31 -9.29
CA VAL A 104 -2.31 5.03 -8.86
C VAL A 104 -3.34 4.28 -8.04
N ASN A 105 -3.82 3.16 -8.57
CA ASN A 105 -4.85 2.34 -7.94
C ASN A 105 -4.38 0.88 -7.82
N PRO A 106 -4.91 0.12 -6.85
CA PRO A 106 -4.69 -1.31 -6.79
C PRO A 106 -5.17 -2.00 -8.07
N GLY A 107 -4.38 -2.93 -8.59
CA GLY A 107 -4.69 -3.69 -9.80
C GLY A 107 -4.10 -3.10 -11.08
N GLU A 108 -3.57 -1.88 -11.08
CA GLU A 108 -2.88 -1.30 -12.23
C GLU A 108 -1.59 -2.04 -12.56
N ASP A 109 -1.28 -2.11 -13.85
CA ASP A 109 -0.07 -2.76 -14.33
C ASP A 109 1.17 -1.95 -13.96
N ALA A 110 2.18 -2.66 -13.50
CA ALA A 110 3.47 -2.09 -13.12
C ALA A 110 4.62 -2.92 -13.70
N LEU A 111 5.68 -2.24 -14.10
CA LEU A 111 6.94 -2.82 -14.56
C LEU A 111 8.01 -2.48 -13.53
N VAL A 112 8.63 -3.50 -12.97
CA VAL A 112 9.67 -3.37 -11.95
C VAL A 112 11.01 -3.80 -12.52
N ASN A 113 12.00 -2.91 -12.46
CA ASN A 113 13.37 -3.13 -12.91
C ASN A 113 14.31 -2.99 -11.72
N PHE A 114 15.01 -4.07 -11.35
CA PHE A 114 16.00 -4.04 -10.29
C PHE A 114 17.36 -3.64 -10.84
N HIS A 115 18.01 -2.67 -10.20
CA HIS A 115 19.34 -2.23 -10.63
C HIS A 115 20.40 -3.35 -10.55
N ALA A 116 20.22 -4.30 -9.64
CA ALA A 116 21.09 -5.46 -9.47
C ALA A 116 20.90 -6.55 -10.55
N LEU A 117 19.82 -6.48 -11.37
CA LEU A 117 19.45 -7.46 -12.37
C LEU A 117 19.22 -6.79 -13.74
N PRO A 118 20.26 -6.23 -14.36
CA PRO A 118 20.10 -5.51 -15.62
C PRO A 118 19.53 -6.42 -16.72
N GLY A 119 18.55 -5.90 -17.45
CA GLY A 119 17.89 -6.63 -18.54
C GLY A 119 16.75 -7.57 -18.09
N LYS A 120 16.49 -7.72 -16.79
CA LYS A 120 15.30 -8.43 -16.29
C LYS A 120 14.22 -7.42 -15.89
N GLU A 121 13.06 -7.50 -16.52
CA GLU A 121 11.88 -6.71 -16.24
C GLU A 121 10.79 -7.62 -15.68
N PHE A 122 10.21 -7.22 -14.56
CA PHE A 122 9.16 -7.96 -13.89
C PHE A 122 7.82 -7.25 -14.12
N SER A 123 6.94 -7.90 -14.87
CA SER A 123 5.58 -7.43 -15.07
C SER A 123 4.70 -7.89 -13.90
N CYS A 124 4.01 -6.96 -13.27
CA CYS A 124 3.24 -7.19 -12.06
C CYS A 124 2.09 -6.18 -11.96
N LYS A 125 1.35 -6.22 -10.85
CA LYS A 125 0.29 -5.27 -10.55
C LYS A 125 0.51 -4.62 -9.20
N VAL A 126 0.05 -3.38 -9.05
CA VAL A 126 -0.03 -2.73 -7.75
C VAL A 126 -0.93 -3.56 -6.84
N SER A 127 -0.37 -4.09 -5.76
CA SER A 127 -1.11 -4.95 -4.83
C SER A 127 -1.94 -4.14 -3.85
N ARG A 128 -1.38 -3.07 -3.32
CA ARG A 128 -2.00 -2.21 -2.31
C ARG A 128 -1.45 -0.80 -2.38
N ILE A 129 -2.26 0.15 -1.92
CA ILE A 129 -1.86 1.53 -1.65
C ILE A 129 -2.24 1.92 -0.22
N SER A 130 -1.51 2.84 0.36
CA SER A 130 -1.90 3.47 1.64
C SER A 130 -3.14 4.33 1.46
N TRP A 131 -3.96 4.45 2.52
CA TRP A 131 -5.10 5.37 2.55
C TRP A 131 -4.73 6.76 3.09
N ALA A 132 -3.48 6.97 3.46
CA ALA A 132 -2.98 8.24 3.94
C ALA A 132 -1.62 8.54 3.32
N LEU A 133 -1.38 9.82 3.05
CA LEU A 133 -0.07 10.32 2.68
C LEU A 133 0.82 10.37 3.93
N ASP A 134 2.09 10.09 3.75
CA ASP A 134 3.09 10.37 4.77
C ASP A 134 3.21 11.87 4.98
N SER A 135 3.03 12.33 6.22
CA SER A 135 2.98 13.76 6.55
C SER A 135 4.30 14.50 6.33
N SER A 136 5.42 13.79 6.35
CA SER A 136 6.76 14.36 6.21
C SER A 136 7.19 14.45 4.74
N SER A 137 6.96 13.40 3.97
CA SER A 137 7.38 13.31 2.57
C SER A 137 6.27 13.67 1.57
N ARG A 138 5.00 13.70 2.01
CA ARG A 138 3.80 13.87 1.18
C ARG A 138 3.68 12.85 0.05
N ASN A 139 4.18 11.66 0.30
CA ASN A 139 4.10 10.56 -0.65
C ASN A 139 3.03 9.56 -0.22
N LEU A 140 2.39 8.95 -1.21
CA LEU A 140 1.52 7.79 -1.05
C LEU A 140 2.37 6.54 -1.17
N ARG A 141 2.30 5.66 -0.18
CA ARG A 141 2.99 4.37 -0.22
C ARG A 141 2.17 3.37 -1.03
N ALA A 142 2.74 2.88 -2.13
CA ALA A 142 2.21 1.77 -2.88
C ALA A 142 3.10 0.52 -2.70
N GLU A 143 2.48 -0.65 -2.71
CA GLU A 143 3.14 -1.93 -2.50
C GLU A 143 2.82 -2.89 -3.64
N ILE A 144 3.84 -3.59 -4.08
CA ILE A 144 3.78 -4.59 -5.15
C ILE A 144 4.38 -5.88 -4.60
N ASP A 145 3.57 -6.94 -4.55
CA ASP A 145 4.04 -8.26 -4.13
C ASP A 145 4.52 -9.04 -5.37
N LEU A 146 5.80 -9.39 -5.40
CA LEU A 146 6.45 -10.11 -6.50
C LEU A 146 6.76 -11.55 -6.08
N PRO A 147 6.30 -12.57 -6.83
CA PRO A 147 6.76 -13.94 -6.63
C PRO A 147 8.28 -14.06 -6.81
N ASN A 148 8.93 -14.79 -5.93
CA ASN A 148 10.39 -14.98 -5.94
C ASN A 148 10.78 -16.44 -5.64
N PRO A 149 10.24 -17.41 -6.39
CA PRO A 149 10.49 -18.83 -6.11
C PRO A 149 11.96 -19.21 -6.28
N GLU A 150 12.72 -18.52 -7.15
CA GLU A 150 14.15 -18.75 -7.36
C GLU A 150 15.04 -18.06 -6.31
N GLY A 151 14.48 -17.22 -5.43
CA GLY A 151 15.23 -16.49 -4.40
C GLY A 151 16.26 -15.49 -4.95
N ILE A 152 16.11 -15.03 -6.19
CA ILE A 152 17.04 -14.08 -6.82
C ILE A 152 16.85 -12.66 -6.32
N LEU A 153 15.63 -12.31 -5.91
CA LEU A 153 15.32 -11.01 -5.29
C LEU A 153 15.65 -11.08 -3.81
N ARG A 154 16.37 -10.08 -3.32
CA ARG A 154 16.80 -10.02 -1.92
C ARG A 154 16.30 -8.75 -1.27
N PRO A 155 15.89 -8.80 0.02
CA PRO A 155 15.59 -7.60 0.79
C PRO A 155 16.72 -6.58 0.73
N GLY A 156 16.37 -5.30 0.56
CA GLY A 156 17.35 -4.21 0.43
C GLY A 156 17.79 -3.90 -1.00
N MET A 157 17.31 -4.63 -2.01
CA MET A 157 17.54 -4.26 -3.41
C MET A 157 16.74 -3.01 -3.79
N TYR A 158 17.35 -2.13 -4.59
CA TYR A 158 16.68 -0.98 -5.19
C TYR A 158 16.10 -1.35 -6.55
N ALA A 159 14.90 -0.82 -6.80
CA ALA A 159 14.19 -1.02 -8.06
C ALA A 159 13.63 0.31 -8.58
N SER A 160 13.58 0.43 -9.91
CA SER A 160 12.79 1.45 -10.60
C SER A 160 11.46 0.85 -10.99
N ILE A 161 10.37 1.58 -10.73
CA ILE A 161 9.01 1.11 -10.99
C ILE A 161 8.35 2.07 -11.96
N ARG A 162 7.71 1.51 -12.99
CA ARG A 162 6.86 2.23 -13.92
C ARG A 162 5.44 1.69 -13.77
N ILE A 163 4.54 2.50 -13.22
CA ILE A 163 3.13 2.17 -13.07
C ILE A 163 2.40 2.73 -14.28
N LYS A 164 1.60 1.91 -14.96
CA LYS A 164 0.79 2.30 -16.10
C LYS A 164 -0.59 2.72 -15.59
N ALA A 165 -0.75 4.02 -15.36
CA ALA A 165 -2.05 4.60 -15.05
C ALA A 165 -2.85 4.80 -16.34
N VAL A 166 -4.08 4.32 -16.36
CA VAL A 166 -5.01 4.53 -17.48
C VAL A 166 -6.00 5.59 -17.07
N LEU A 167 -5.93 6.74 -17.72
CA LEU A 167 -6.96 7.78 -17.60
C LEU A 167 -8.14 7.41 -18.51
N ALA A 168 -9.24 6.97 -17.93
CA ALA A 168 -10.47 6.76 -18.68
C ALA A 168 -11.04 8.13 -19.12
N GLU A 169 -11.42 8.23 -20.41
CA GLU A 169 -12.11 9.39 -20.98
C GLU A 169 -11.34 10.74 -20.95
N ALA A 170 -10.02 10.72 -21.00
CA ALA A 170 -9.24 11.95 -21.14
C ALA A 170 -9.35 12.52 -22.57
N PHE A 171 -9.70 13.80 -22.69
CA PHE A 171 -9.56 14.52 -23.95
C PHE A 171 -8.08 14.83 -24.17
N VAL A 172 -7.55 14.46 -25.32
CA VAL A 172 -6.15 14.69 -25.66
C VAL A 172 -6.01 15.40 -26.99
N LEU A 173 -5.03 16.29 -27.08
CA LEU A 173 -4.63 16.92 -28.34
C LEU A 173 -3.16 16.59 -28.63
N PRO A 174 -2.78 16.47 -29.93
CA PRO A 174 -1.37 16.40 -30.28
C PRO A 174 -0.65 17.68 -29.86
N LEU A 175 0.60 17.56 -29.45
CA LEU A 175 1.43 18.70 -29.02
C LEU A 175 1.48 19.79 -30.07
N GLY A 176 1.44 19.43 -31.38
CA GLY A 176 1.39 20.36 -32.52
C GLY A 176 0.10 21.19 -32.64
N ALA A 177 -0.98 20.81 -31.91
CA ALA A 177 -2.23 21.54 -31.83
C ALA A 177 -2.21 22.64 -30.78
N ILE A 178 -1.15 22.79 -30.00
CA ILE A 178 -1.07 23.66 -28.83
C ILE A 178 0.10 24.63 -28.99
N VAL A 179 -0.17 25.91 -28.82
CA VAL A 179 0.86 26.93 -28.72
C VAL A 179 0.98 27.37 -27.26
N ARG A 180 2.16 27.24 -26.71
CA ARG A 180 2.46 27.70 -25.34
C ARG A 180 3.03 29.10 -25.37
N THR A 181 2.53 29.95 -24.48
CA THR A 181 3.00 31.31 -24.27
C THR A 181 3.34 31.51 -22.79
N PRO A 182 4.04 32.58 -22.40
CA PRO A 182 4.28 32.88 -20.99
C PRO A 182 2.99 33.00 -20.15
N ASP A 183 1.89 33.42 -20.78
CA ASP A 183 0.60 33.65 -20.13
C ASP A 183 -0.31 32.40 -20.11
N GLY A 184 0.10 31.30 -20.76
CA GLY A 184 -0.70 30.08 -20.83
C GLY A 184 -0.55 29.29 -22.13
N ALA A 185 -1.57 28.54 -22.48
CA ALA A 185 -1.63 27.77 -23.73
C ALA A 185 -2.88 28.10 -24.51
N PHE A 186 -2.76 28.12 -25.83
CA PHE A 186 -3.91 28.31 -26.71
C PHE A 186 -3.90 27.33 -27.88
N GLY A 187 -5.06 27.14 -28.48
CA GLY A 187 -5.25 26.36 -29.69
C GLY A 187 -6.35 27.00 -30.55
N PHE A 188 -6.75 26.29 -31.60
CA PHE A 188 -7.86 26.71 -32.44
C PHE A 188 -8.92 25.63 -32.52
N LYS A 189 -10.16 26.04 -32.26
CA LYS A 189 -11.38 25.26 -32.45
C LYS A 189 -12.03 25.63 -33.79
N ILE A 190 -12.65 24.68 -34.45
CA ILE A 190 -13.39 24.93 -35.67
C ILE A 190 -14.84 25.30 -35.30
N VAL A 191 -15.27 26.50 -35.66
CA VAL A 191 -16.65 26.96 -35.48
C VAL A 191 -17.11 27.55 -36.81
N ASP A 192 -18.20 27.03 -37.36
CA ASP A 192 -18.76 27.44 -38.65
C ASP A 192 -17.72 27.48 -39.79
N GLY A 193 -16.82 26.50 -39.82
CA GLY A 193 -15.75 26.36 -40.83
C GLY A 193 -14.61 27.39 -40.70
N LYS A 194 -14.51 28.08 -39.57
CA LYS A 194 -13.47 29.08 -39.30
C LYS A 194 -12.67 28.71 -38.05
N ALA A 195 -11.40 29.10 -38.05
CA ALA A 195 -10.51 28.92 -36.90
C ALA A 195 -10.83 29.95 -35.80
N GLN A 196 -11.34 29.51 -34.68
CA GLN A 196 -11.56 30.31 -33.49
C GLN A 196 -10.45 30.04 -32.46
N LYS A 197 -9.71 31.09 -32.10
CA LYS A 197 -8.68 31.00 -31.05
C LYS A 197 -9.35 30.79 -29.69
N VAL A 198 -8.88 29.79 -28.95
CA VAL A 198 -9.35 29.47 -27.59
C VAL A 198 -8.16 29.25 -26.66
N ASP A 199 -8.28 29.74 -25.44
CA ASP A 199 -7.33 29.40 -24.38
C ASP A 199 -7.60 27.96 -23.91
N LEU A 200 -6.53 27.22 -23.67
CA LEU A 200 -6.57 25.83 -23.30
C LEU A 200 -6.06 25.64 -21.86
N LYS A 201 -6.86 24.99 -21.04
CA LYS A 201 -6.39 24.46 -19.74
C LYS A 201 -5.83 23.08 -20.00
N ILE A 202 -4.51 22.98 -19.97
CA ILE A 202 -3.78 21.72 -20.24
C ILE A 202 -3.47 21.02 -18.94
N GLY A 203 -3.52 19.69 -18.99
CA GLY A 203 -3.12 18.77 -17.93
C GLY A 203 -1.77 18.14 -18.22
N ARG A 204 -1.72 16.82 -18.19
CA ARG A 204 -0.51 16.03 -18.40
C ARG A 204 -0.05 16.07 -19.85
N VAL A 205 1.26 15.85 -20.00
CA VAL A 205 1.90 15.67 -21.31
C VAL A 205 2.52 14.29 -21.32
N GLU A 206 2.13 13.47 -22.29
CA GLU A 206 2.70 12.14 -22.47
C GLU A 206 3.08 11.94 -23.94
N GLY A 207 4.38 11.85 -24.20
CA GLY A 207 4.91 11.77 -25.56
C GLY A 207 4.47 12.94 -26.43
N GLU A 208 3.71 12.65 -27.50
CA GLU A 208 3.19 13.64 -28.45
C GLU A 208 1.77 14.15 -28.07
N TRP A 209 1.22 13.69 -26.96
CA TRP A 209 -0.15 14.01 -26.54
C TRP A 209 -0.17 14.88 -25.30
N VAL A 210 -1.15 15.77 -25.24
CA VAL A 210 -1.41 16.68 -24.12
C VAL A 210 -2.85 16.53 -23.69
N GLU A 211 -3.06 16.28 -22.41
CA GLU A 211 -4.39 16.26 -21.80
C GLU A 211 -5.02 17.64 -21.83
N LEU A 212 -6.28 17.73 -22.23
CA LEU A 212 -7.07 18.94 -22.28
C LEU A 212 -8.13 18.91 -21.19
N LEU A 213 -8.03 19.80 -20.20
CA LEU A 213 -8.92 19.87 -19.04
C LEU A 213 -10.08 20.86 -19.23
N GLY A 214 -9.99 21.75 -20.20
CA GLY A 214 -11.05 22.74 -20.48
C GLY A 214 -10.60 23.78 -21.49
N THR A 215 -11.59 24.52 -21.97
CA THR A 215 -11.38 25.62 -22.94
C THR A 215 -12.05 26.92 -22.46
N ARG A 216 -11.55 28.04 -22.97
CA ARG A 216 -12.09 29.36 -22.68
C ARG A 216 -11.86 30.25 -23.91
N GLU A 217 -12.75 31.22 -24.15
CA GLU A 217 -12.54 32.22 -25.22
C GLU A 217 -11.23 32.98 -24.99
N ALA A 218 -10.45 33.15 -26.05
CA ALA A 218 -9.14 33.77 -25.96
C ALA A 218 -9.21 35.19 -25.39
N GLY A 219 -8.41 35.46 -24.36
CA GLY A 219 -8.38 36.75 -23.66
C GLY A 219 -9.56 37.03 -22.74
N SER A 220 -10.47 36.07 -22.54
CA SER A 220 -11.58 36.21 -21.60
C SER A 220 -11.14 35.84 -20.19
N THR A 221 -11.77 36.44 -19.19
CA THR A 221 -11.65 36.07 -17.76
C THR A 221 -12.79 35.15 -17.30
N SER A 222 -13.60 34.64 -18.23
CA SER A 222 -14.71 33.74 -17.95
C SER A 222 -14.20 32.41 -17.39
N ASP A 223 -15.10 31.67 -16.74
CA ASP A 223 -14.80 30.32 -16.22
C ASP A 223 -14.43 29.35 -17.36
N TRP A 224 -13.62 28.36 -17.02
CA TRP A 224 -13.23 27.28 -17.91
C TRP A 224 -14.45 26.41 -18.23
N LYS A 225 -14.75 26.28 -19.53
CA LYS A 225 -15.81 25.38 -20.01
C LYS A 225 -15.28 23.96 -20.16
N PRO A 226 -16.07 22.94 -19.78
CA PRO A 226 -15.73 21.55 -20.08
C PRO A 226 -15.68 21.35 -21.60
N ILE A 227 -14.94 20.33 -22.02
CA ILE A 227 -14.79 19.97 -23.44
C ILE A 227 -15.97 19.12 -23.84
N ASP A 228 -16.59 19.44 -24.98
CA ASP A 228 -17.62 18.59 -25.59
C ASP A 228 -16.93 17.59 -26.54
N THR A 229 -17.42 16.37 -26.63
CA THR A 229 -16.98 15.36 -27.61
C THR A 229 -17.19 15.81 -29.07
N LYS A 230 -18.05 16.81 -29.30
CA LYS A 230 -18.31 17.41 -30.60
C LYS A 230 -17.34 18.53 -30.95
N ASP A 231 -16.48 18.92 -30.04
CA ASP A 231 -15.52 19.98 -30.27
C ASP A 231 -14.44 19.55 -31.25
N GLU A 232 -14.31 20.25 -32.35
CA GLU A 232 -13.28 19.99 -33.34
C GLU A 232 -12.11 20.96 -33.19
N PHE A 233 -10.91 20.40 -33.00
CA PHE A 233 -9.67 21.15 -32.84
C PHE A 233 -8.74 20.96 -34.03
N ILE A 234 -8.03 22.03 -34.38
CA ILE A 234 -7.02 21.99 -35.45
C ILE A 234 -5.77 21.34 -34.89
N SER A 235 -5.33 20.23 -35.47
CA SER A 235 -4.24 19.39 -34.97
C SER A 235 -2.83 19.78 -35.46
N ALA A 236 -2.72 20.63 -36.51
CA ALA A 236 -1.42 20.96 -37.09
C ALA A 236 -1.39 22.40 -37.58
N ASN A 237 -0.18 22.97 -37.74
CA ASN A 237 0.09 24.32 -38.25
C ASN A 237 -0.57 25.45 -37.45
N VAL A 238 -0.85 25.23 -36.20
CA VAL A 238 -1.60 26.14 -35.31
C VAL A 238 -0.89 27.48 -35.14
N ALA A 239 0.45 27.49 -35.16
CA ALA A 239 1.26 28.70 -34.97
C ALA A 239 1.12 29.72 -36.12
N THR A 240 0.68 29.28 -37.29
CA THR A 240 0.53 30.13 -38.51
C THR A 240 -0.89 30.59 -38.77
N LEU A 241 -1.85 30.13 -37.98
CA LEU A 241 -3.27 30.45 -38.15
C LEU A 241 -3.63 31.81 -37.53
N SER A 242 -4.50 32.52 -38.21
CA SER A 242 -5.13 33.75 -37.72
C SER A 242 -6.57 33.46 -37.27
N PRO A 243 -7.07 34.13 -36.20
CA PRO A 243 -8.47 34.05 -35.83
C PRO A 243 -9.41 34.44 -36.97
N GLY A 244 -10.46 33.62 -37.20
CA GLY A 244 -11.43 33.85 -38.27
C GLY A 244 -11.02 33.29 -39.64
N GLN A 245 -9.84 32.75 -39.79
CA GLN A 245 -9.38 32.16 -41.05
C GLN A 245 -10.24 30.93 -41.41
N PRO A 246 -10.71 30.84 -42.68
CA PRO A 246 -11.42 29.65 -43.16
C PRO A 246 -10.49 28.42 -43.11
N VAL A 247 -11.00 27.32 -42.58
CA VAL A 247 -10.26 26.05 -42.49
C VAL A 247 -11.10 24.92 -43.07
N GLY A 248 -10.45 24.03 -43.78
CA GLY A 248 -11.07 22.83 -44.34
C GLY A 248 -10.60 21.60 -43.58
N ILE A 249 -11.46 20.60 -43.42
CA ILE A 249 -11.12 19.32 -42.85
C ILE A 249 -10.27 18.57 -43.89
N ALA A 250 -9.01 18.32 -43.59
CA ALA A 250 -8.19 17.43 -44.40
C ALA A 250 -8.72 16.00 -44.22
N ALA A 251 -8.94 15.29 -45.33
CA ALA A 251 -9.30 13.88 -45.27
C ALA A 251 -8.25 13.10 -44.45
N PRO A 252 -8.63 12.15 -43.58
CA PRO A 252 -7.70 11.38 -42.81
C PRO A 252 -6.74 10.66 -43.76
N ALA A 253 -5.43 10.83 -43.52
CA ALA A 253 -4.42 10.09 -44.25
C ALA A 253 -4.66 8.60 -44.00
N SER A 254 -5.04 7.86 -45.03
CA SER A 254 -5.15 6.41 -45.00
C SER A 254 -3.78 5.82 -44.69
N LYS A 255 -3.67 5.12 -43.57
CA LYS A 255 -2.54 4.22 -43.24
C LYS A 255 -2.76 2.89 -43.87
#